data_5d0f416cf6a7507e00beb9bd27dee9a2
#
_entry.id   5d0f416cf6a7507e00beb9bd27dee9a2
#
_cell.length_a   1.000
_cell.length_b   1.000
_cell.length_c   1.000
_cell.angle_alpha   90.00
_cell.angle_beta   90.00
_cell.angle_gamma   90.00
#
_symmetry.space_group_name_H-M   'P 1'
#
loop_
_entity.id
_entity.type
_entity.pdbx_description
1 polymer ?
#
loop_
_entity_poly.entity_id
_entity_poly.type
_entity_poly.pdbx_seq_one_letter_code
_entity_poly.pdbx_strand_id
1 'polypeptide(L)'
;MECAGATRGLLCAGNTLVLKAAEDAPLGVLLLAEVCQEFLPPGVLNVLTGLGEECGAPLANHPTVSKLSFTGSTEVGKLIMRAASDRIVPISLELGGKSPSIVFPDANEDWVIDGIIAAMRFTRQSQSCTAGSRLLLHRDIFDNFLDALSQKVKALKLGDPLDETSDIGTIINEKQFNKVCGYVDEGLKRHEARVVIGGLPPKEGPLSEGYYAIPTIFANVANDWRLAREEIFGPVLVAISWTDEADAIRMANDSHYGLAAYVWSHDIGRALRAAHAIEAGWVQVNQGLGQSPGHSYGGYKKRSAASSHSKGCSRATRRGRTSRST
;
A
#
# COMPACT_ATOMS: atom_id res chain seq x y z
N MET A 1 -11.85 -4.10 2.98
CA MET A 1 -12.48 -3.04 2.15
C MET A 1 -12.16 -3.17 0.66
N GLU A 2 -11.00 -3.70 0.28
CA GLU A 2 -10.63 -3.94 -1.14
C GLU A 2 -11.48 -5.03 -1.80
N CYS A 3 -11.85 -6.07 -1.06
CA CYS A 3 -12.78 -7.10 -1.55
C CYS A 3 -14.14 -6.52 -2.00
N ALA A 4 -14.67 -5.51 -1.30
CA ALA A 4 -15.96 -4.92 -1.63
C ALA A 4 -15.95 -4.19 -2.98
N GLY A 5 -14.84 -3.57 -3.37
CA GLY A 5 -14.70 -2.88 -4.66
C GLY A 5 -14.74 -3.83 -5.87
N ALA A 6 -13.96 -4.91 -5.81
CA ALA A 6 -13.94 -5.94 -6.85
C ALA A 6 -15.26 -6.72 -6.90
N THR A 7 -15.80 -7.09 -5.75
CA THR A 7 -17.07 -7.82 -5.59
C THR A 7 -18.23 -7.06 -6.22
N ARG A 8 -18.37 -5.75 -5.97
CA ARG A 8 -19.44 -4.92 -6.54
C ARG A 8 -19.45 -4.94 -8.06
N GLY A 9 -18.32 -4.70 -8.71
CA GLY A 9 -18.24 -4.67 -10.17
C GLY A 9 -18.59 -6.02 -10.80
N LEU A 10 -18.19 -7.12 -10.18
CA LEU A 10 -18.48 -8.47 -10.68
C LEU A 10 -19.97 -8.83 -10.52
N LEU A 11 -20.58 -8.50 -9.38
CA LEU A 11 -22.02 -8.73 -9.14
C LEU A 11 -22.88 -7.88 -10.05
N CYS A 12 -22.56 -6.59 -10.25
CA CYS A 12 -23.28 -5.72 -11.19
C CYS A 12 -23.22 -6.23 -12.63
N ALA A 13 -22.19 -7.00 -12.99
CA ALA A 13 -22.06 -7.63 -14.30
C ALA A 13 -22.77 -9.00 -14.41
N GLY A 14 -23.54 -9.40 -13.37
CA GLY A 14 -24.29 -10.66 -13.36
C GLY A 14 -23.48 -11.91 -13.07
N ASN A 15 -22.29 -11.78 -12.50
CA ASN A 15 -21.47 -12.94 -12.12
C ASN A 15 -21.84 -13.47 -10.73
N THR A 16 -21.57 -14.75 -10.51
CA THR A 16 -21.54 -15.36 -9.17
C THR A 16 -20.13 -15.33 -8.61
N LEU A 17 -20.01 -15.26 -7.28
CA LEU A 17 -18.76 -15.14 -6.58
C LEU A 17 -18.58 -16.21 -5.51
N VAL A 18 -17.37 -16.75 -5.43
CA VAL A 18 -16.87 -17.48 -4.26
C VAL A 18 -15.72 -16.67 -3.68
N LEU A 19 -15.90 -16.15 -2.47
CA LEU A 19 -14.96 -15.30 -1.78
C LEU A 19 -14.32 -16.05 -0.61
N LYS A 20 -13.03 -16.31 -0.67
CA LYS A 20 -12.30 -16.79 0.51
C LYS A 20 -11.86 -15.61 1.37
N ALA A 21 -12.35 -15.54 2.58
CA ALA A 21 -11.93 -14.53 3.55
C ALA A 21 -10.47 -14.74 3.98
N ALA A 22 -9.79 -13.64 4.38
CA ALA A 22 -8.47 -13.73 5.00
C ALA A 22 -8.57 -14.45 6.35
N GLU A 23 -7.54 -15.23 6.70
CA GLU A 23 -7.49 -16.02 7.92
C GLU A 23 -7.62 -15.15 9.18
N ASP A 24 -6.87 -14.05 9.20
CA ASP A 24 -6.78 -13.14 10.34
C ASP A 24 -7.92 -12.11 10.43
N ALA A 25 -8.75 -11.97 9.37
CA ALA A 25 -9.81 -10.96 9.31
C ALA A 25 -11.09 -11.46 8.61
N PRO A 26 -11.69 -12.58 9.01
CA PRO A 26 -12.86 -13.14 8.33
C PRO A 26 -14.17 -12.46 8.72
N LEU A 27 -14.31 -11.95 9.96
CA LEU A 27 -15.60 -11.57 10.55
C LEU A 27 -16.31 -10.46 9.77
N GLY A 28 -15.59 -9.41 9.37
CA GLY A 28 -16.18 -8.31 8.59
C GLY A 28 -16.65 -8.74 7.20
N VAL A 29 -15.98 -9.73 6.59
CA VAL A 29 -16.40 -10.30 5.30
C VAL A 29 -17.63 -11.17 5.45
N LEU A 30 -17.72 -11.96 6.51
CA LEU A 30 -18.88 -12.79 6.83
C LEU A 30 -20.12 -11.94 7.10
N LEU A 31 -19.98 -10.88 7.92
CA LEU A 31 -21.08 -9.96 8.20
C LEU A 31 -21.55 -9.24 6.92
N LEU A 32 -20.62 -8.80 6.06
CA LEU A 32 -20.98 -8.22 4.76
C LEU A 32 -21.75 -9.21 3.89
N ALA A 33 -21.35 -10.47 3.88
CA ALA A 33 -22.04 -11.50 3.11
C ALA A 33 -23.45 -11.77 3.65
N GLU A 34 -23.63 -11.80 4.96
CA GLU A 34 -24.93 -11.94 5.62
C GLU A 34 -25.89 -10.81 5.19
N VAL A 35 -25.44 -9.55 5.29
CA VAL A 35 -26.23 -8.40 4.80
C VAL A 35 -26.55 -8.51 3.31
N CYS A 36 -25.59 -8.94 2.49
CA CYS A 36 -25.82 -9.10 1.04
C CYS A 36 -26.86 -10.19 0.71
N GLN A 37 -26.99 -11.22 1.53
CA GLN A 37 -27.96 -12.32 1.31
C GLN A 37 -29.41 -11.84 1.37
N GLU A 38 -29.71 -10.73 2.05
CA GLU A 38 -31.05 -10.13 2.06
C GLU A 38 -31.46 -9.58 0.68
N PHE A 39 -30.48 -9.26 -0.17
CA PHE A 39 -30.71 -8.59 -1.47
C PHE A 39 -30.33 -9.44 -2.67
N LEU A 40 -29.55 -10.50 -2.48
CA LEU A 40 -29.03 -11.34 -3.56
C LEU A 40 -29.70 -12.71 -3.58
N PRO A 41 -30.00 -13.28 -4.76
CA PRO A 41 -30.48 -14.67 -4.84
C PRO A 41 -29.47 -15.65 -4.24
N PRO A 42 -29.94 -16.79 -3.68
CA PRO A 42 -29.06 -17.83 -3.15
C PRO A 42 -28.01 -18.28 -4.18
N GLY A 43 -26.76 -18.45 -3.71
CA GLY A 43 -25.65 -18.90 -4.53
C GLY A 43 -24.94 -17.81 -5.36
N VAL A 44 -25.43 -16.57 -5.36
CA VAL A 44 -24.78 -15.45 -6.08
C VAL A 44 -23.51 -15.02 -5.36
N LEU A 45 -23.53 -14.89 -4.03
CA LEU A 45 -22.37 -14.62 -3.21
C LEU A 45 -22.18 -15.73 -2.18
N ASN A 46 -21.03 -16.38 -2.24
CA ASN A 46 -20.64 -17.46 -1.33
C ASN A 46 -19.33 -17.07 -0.64
N VAL A 47 -19.26 -17.24 0.69
CA VAL A 47 -18.04 -16.94 1.45
C VAL A 47 -17.51 -18.21 2.09
N LEU A 48 -16.20 -18.41 1.94
CA LEU A 48 -15.46 -19.52 2.56
C LEU A 48 -14.46 -18.95 3.57
N THR A 49 -14.30 -19.65 4.67
CA THR A 49 -13.22 -19.43 5.64
C THR A 49 -12.29 -20.63 5.63
N GLY A 50 -11.02 -20.42 5.95
CA GLY A 50 -10.02 -21.48 5.99
C GLY A 50 -8.64 -20.95 5.60
N LEU A 51 -7.63 -21.80 5.76
CA LEU A 51 -6.24 -21.47 5.46
C LEU A 51 -5.99 -21.35 3.95
N GLY A 52 -4.93 -20.64 3.58
CA GLY A 52 -4.55 -20.44 2.18
C GLY A 52 -4.32 -21.76 1.44
N GLU A 53 -3.65 -22.70 2.06
CA GLU A 53 -3.30 -24.00 1.48
C GLU A 53 -4.50 -24.94 1.40
N GLU A 54 -5.37 -24.97 2.42
CA GLU A 54 -6.49 -25.91 2.54
C GLU A 54 -7.76 -25.46 1.80
N CYS A 55 -7.98 -24.14 1.72
CA CYS A 55 -9.15 -23.55 1.09
C CYS A 55 -8.82 -22.72 -0.14
N GLY A 56 -7.81 -21.85 -0.06
CA GLY A 56 -7.43 -20.94 -1.15
C GLY A 56 -6.85 -21.66 -2.36
N ALA A 57 -5.94 -22.60 -2.16
CA ALA A 57 -5.30 -23.34 -3.26
C ALA A 57 -6.29 -24.24 -4.02
N PRO A 58 -7.17 -25.04 -3.36
CA PRO A 58 -8.23 -25.77 -4.06
C PRO A 58 -9.18 -24.86 -4.83
N LEU A 59 -9.58 -23.72 -4.25
CA LEU A 59 -10.43 -22.75 -4.94
C LEU A 59 -9.75 -22.18 -6.19
N ALA A 60 -8.47 -21.81 -6.10
CA ALA A 60 -7.71 -21.28 -7.22
C ALA A 60 -7.53 -22.29 -8.36
N ASN A 61 -7.49 -23.59 -8.04
CA ASN A 61 -7.34 -24.67 -9.01
C ASN A 61 -8.67 -25.29 -9.46
N HIS A 62 -9.81 -24.84 -8.93
CA HIS A 62 -11.10 -25.47 -9.21
C HIS A 62 -11.51 -25.28 -10.70
N PRO A 63 -11.88 -26.35 -11.42
CA PRO A 63 -12.07 -26.32 -12.88
C PRO A 63 -13.22 -25.40 -13.33
N THR A 64 -14.23 -25.16 -12.49
CA THR A 64 -15.38 -24.31 -12.83
C THR A 64 -15.16 -22.82 -12.56
N VAL A 65 -14.05 -22.43 -11.94
CA VAL A 65 -13.73 -21.01 -11.69
C VAL A 65 -13.25 -20.38 -13.00
N SER A 66 -14.01 -19.42 -13.53
CA SER A 66 -13.76 -18.79 -14.84
C SER A 66 -12.83 -17.56 -14.73
N LYS A 67 -12.64 -16.99 -13.55
CA LYS A 67 -11.74 -15.85 -13.30
C LYS A 67 -11.23 -15.90 -11.87
N LEU A 68 -9.95 -15.54 -11.70
CA LEU A 68 -9.33 -15.38 -10.38
C LEU A 68 -9.08 -13.90 -10.08
N SER A 69 -9.37 -13.49 -8.85
CA SER A 69 -8.99 -12.19 -8.30
C SER A 69 -8.32 -12.40 -6.95
N PHE A 70 -7.15 -11.82 -6.76
CA PHE A 70 -6.38 -11.99 -5.53
C PHE A 70 -5.74 -10.68 -5.10
N THR A 71 -5.85 -10.37 -3.80
CA THR A 71 -5.14 -9.29 -3.12
C THR A 71 -4.30 -9.90 -2.00
N GLY A 72 -2.99 -9.61 -1.98
CA GLY A 72 -2.11 -10.14 -0.95
C GLY A 72 -0.62 -10.03 -1.30
N SER A 73 0.21 -10.94 -0.77
CA SER A 73 1.65 -10.91 -1.00
C SER A 73 2.03 -11.28 -2.45
N THR A 74 3.18 -10.78 -2.90
CA THR A 74 3.72 -11.09 -4.23
C THR A 74 3.99 -12.58 -4.41
N GLU A 75 4.42 -13.26 -3.35
CA GLU A 75 4.71 -14.70 -3.33
C GLU A 75 3.45 -15.51 -3.61
N VAL A 76 2.37 -15.25 -2.87
CA VAL A 76 1.08 -15.91 -3.08
C VAL A 76 0.48 -15.52 -4.44
N GLY A 77 0.61 -14.27 -4.85
CA GLY A 77 0.17 -13.82 -6.18
C GLY A 77 0.79 -14.61 -7.33
N LYS A 78 2.07 -15.00 -7.20
CA LYS A 78 2.73 -15.89 -8.18
C LYS A 78 2.13 -17.29 -8.21
N LEU A 79 1.74 -17.85 -7.05
CA LEU A 79 1.06 -19.16 -6.98
C LEU A 79 -0.30 -19.09 -7.66
N ILE A 80 -1.09 -18.06 -7.38
CA ILE A 80 -2.40 -17.85 -8.03
C ILE A 80 -2.25 -17.64 -9.54
N MET A 81 -1.21 -16.92 -9.98
CA MET A 81 -0.93 -16.73 -11.42
C MET A 81 -0.59 -18.06 -12.11
N ARG A 82 0.17 -18.95 -11.47
CA ARG A 82 0.45 -20.28 -11.99
C ARG A 82 -0.83 -21.08 -12.14
N ALA A 83 -1.67 -21.16 -11.10
CA ALA A 83 -2.96 -21.83 -11.15
C ALA A 83 -3.89 -21.28 -12.26
N ALA A 84 -3.84 -19.96 -12.51
CA ALA A 84 -4.58 -19.34 -13.61
C ALA A 84 -4.01 -19.74 -14.98
N SER A 85 -2.67 -19.81 -15.12
CA SER A 85 -2.01 -20.12 -16.40
C SER A 85 -2.30 -21.54 -16.87
N ASP A 86 -2.36 -22.50 -15.96
CA ASP A 86 -2.63 -23.92 -16.28
C ASP A 86 -4.03 -24.12 -16.90
N ARG A 87 -4.96 -23.22 -16.61
CA ARG A 87 -6.34 -23.26 -17.11
C ARG A 87 -6.67 -22.14 -18.11
N ILE A 88 -5.72 -21.24 -18.36
CA ILE A 88 -5.88 -20.08 -19.26
C ILE A 88 -7.07 -19.18 -18.84
N VAL A 89 -7.29 -19.01 -17.53
CA VAL A 89 -8.37 -18.13 -17.03
C VAL A 89 -7.86 -16.70 -16.75
N PRO A 90 -8.71 -15.66 -16.97
CA PRO A 90 -8.37 -14.29 -16.64
C PRO A 90 -8.03 -14.12 -15.15
N ILE A 91 -7.06 -13.27 -14.86
CA ILE A 91 -6.60 -13.01 -13.50
C ILE A 91 -6.50 -11.52 -13.22
N SER A 92 -6.88 -11.11 -11.99
CA SER A 92 -6.60 -9.80 -11.42
C SER A 92 -5.75 -9.99 -10.16
N LEU A 93 -4.61 -9.32 -10.09
CA LEU A 93 -3.70 -9.36 -8.94
C LEU A 93 -3.48 -7.96 -8.41
N GLU A 94 -3.70 -7.77 -7.10
CA GLU A 94 -3.34 -6.57 -6.35
C GLU A 94 -2.36 -6.99 -5.25
N LEU A 95 -1.09 -6.61 -5.42
CA LEU A 95 0.02 -7.12 -4.60
C LEU A 95 0.68 -6.00 -3.78
N GLY A 96 1.77 -6.28 -3.08
CA GLY A 96 2.49 -5.39 -2.16
C GLY A 96 3.03 -4.07 -2.76
N GLY A 97 3.52 -3.09 -2.03
CA GLY A 97 4.05 -1.78 -2.45
C GLY A 97 5.20 -1.24 -1.62
N LYS A 98 5.91 -0.30 -2.23
CA LYS A 98 6.88 0.56 -1.58
C LYS A 98 6.77 1.95 -2.18
N SER A 99 5.61 2.57 -1.95
CA SER A 99 5.20 3.79 -2.64
C SER A 99 6.07 4.98 -2.26
N PRO A 100 6.59 5.75 -3.22
CA PRO A 100 7.31 6.98 -2.96
C PRO A 100 6.34 8.13 -2.67
N SER A 101 6.74 9.02 -1.74
CA SER A 101 6.16 10.34 -1.52
C SER A 101 7.23 11.38 -1.82
N ILE A 102 7.11 12.13 -2.91
CA ILE A 102 8.06 13.18 -3.30
C ILE A 102 7.55 14.52 -2.80
N VAL A 103 8.32 15.22 -1.98
CA VAL A 103 8.01 16.56 -1.48
C VAL A 103 9.00 17.55 -2.05
N PHE A 104 8.49 18.50 -2.82
CA PHE A 104 9.29 19.60 -3.40
C PHE A 104 9.52 20.72 -2.36
N PRO A 105 10.56 21.56 -2.54
CA PRO A 105 10.91 22.61 -1.57
C PRO A 105 9.78 23.61 -1.28
N ASP A 106 8.93 23.86 -2.27
CA ASP A 106 7.79 24.78 -2.17
C ASP A 106 6.59 24.20 -1.38
N ALA A 107 6.68 22.95 -0.95
CA ALA A 107 5.61 22.24 -0.23
C ALA A 107 5.99 21.91 1.23
N ASN A 108 6.82 22.73 1.87
CA ASN A 108 7.21 22.56 3.28
C ASN A 108 6.18 23.22 4.21
N GLU A 109 5.01 22.59 4.34
CA GLU A 109 3.87 23.14 5.08
C GLU A 109 3.11 22.05 5.86
N ASP A 110 2.37 22.50 6.88
CA ASP A 110 1.62 21.62 7.80
C ASP A 110 0.63 20.70 7.11
N TRP A 111 -0.08 21.18 6.08
CA TRP A 111 -1.04 20.36 5.35
C TRP A 111 -0.35 19.24 4.54
N VAL A 112 0.89 19.46 4.10
CA VAL A 112 1.68 18.41 3.43
C VAL A 112 2.12 17.36 4.44
N ILE A 113 2.53 17.79 5.64
CA ILE A 113 2.89 16.87 6.73
C ILE A 113 1.69 15.99 7.09
N ASP A 114 0.49 16.58 7.25
CA ASP A 114 -0.74 15.82 7.48
C ASP A 114 -1.04 14.87 6.32
N GLY A 115 -0.80 15.33 5.11
CA GLY A 115 -0.91 14.52 3.91
C GLY A 115 0.07 13.33 3.88
N ILE A 116 1.31 13.50 4.33
CA ILE A 116 2.30 12.40 4.46
C ILE A 116 1.87 11.40 5.53
N ILE A 117 1.38 11.86 6.68
CA ILE A 117 0.84 10.98 7.74
C ILE A 117 -0.33 10.16 7.17
N ALA A 118 -1.22 10.82 6.44
CA ALA A 118 -2.35 10.17 5.78
C ALA A 118 -1.90 9.20 4.68
N ALA A 119 -0.94 9.55 3.84
CA ALA A 119 -0.38 8.69 2.79
C ALA A 119 0.34 7.46 3.38
N MET A 120 1.03 7.62 4.51
CA MET A 120 1.68 6.52 5.24
C MET A 120 0.68 5.57 5.89
N ARG A 121 -0.58 5.98 6.06
CA ARG A 121 -1.64 5.16 6.71
C ARG A 121 -1.31 4.80 8.16
N PHE A 122 -0.68 5.68 8.93
CA PHE A 122 -0.32 5.38 10.33
C PHE A 122 -1.53 4.91 11.15
N THR A 123 -2.70 5.53 10.98
CA THR A 123 -3.96 5.14 11.66
C THR A 123 -4.51 3.76 11.25
N ARG A 124 -3.85 3.08 10.30
CA ARG A 124 -4.09 1.68 9.94
C ARG A 124 -2.81 0.86 10.14
N GLN A 125 -1.99 1.23 11.09
CA GLN A 125 -0.69 0.62 11.39
C GLN A 125 0.22 0.54 10.16
N SER A 126 0.00 1.39 9.17
CA SER A 126 0.64 1.35 7.85
C SER A 126 0.55 -0.01 7.14
N GLN A 127 -0.39 -0.87 7.55
CA GLN A 127 -0.69 -2.14 6.90
C GLN A 127 -1.54 -1.89 5.65
N SER A 128 -0.91 -1.26 4.66
CA SER A 128 -1.55 -0.89 3.40
C SER A 128 -0.56 -1.01 2.25
N CYS A 129 -1.01 -1.64 1.17
CA CYS A 129 -0.23 -1.79 -0.06
C CYS A 129 0.15 -0.45 -0.71
N THR A 130 -0.64 0.61 -0.47
CA THR A 130 -0.38 1.97 -0.98
C THR A 130 0.37 2.86 -0.01
N ALA A 131 0.80 2.38 1.17
CA ALA A 131 1.49 3.21 2.15
C ALA A 131 2.70 3.93 1.53
N GLY A 132 2.74 5.27 1.66
CA GLY A 132 3.81 6.13 1.15
C GLY A 132 5.08 6.02 1.99
N SER A 133 5.63 4.82 2.11
CA SER A 133 6.66 4.45 3.07
C SER A 133 8.09 4.85 2.68
N ARG A 134 8.29 5.40 1.46
CA ARG A 134 9.53 6.05 1.04
C ARG A 134 9.28 7.55 0.89
N LEU A 135 9.74 8.35 1.83
CA LEU A 135 9.64 9.81 1.80
C LEU A 135 10.90 10.39 1.13
N LEU A 136 10.73 10.92 -0.07
CA LEU A 136 11.78 11.59 -0.83
C LEU A 136 11.64 13.09 -0.59
N LEU A 137 12.55 13.67 0.22
CA LEU A 137 12.56 15.07 0.59
C LEU A 137 13.68 15.83 -0.10
N HIS A 138 13.38 17.01 -0.65
CA HIS A 138 14.45 17.89 -1.12
C HIS A 138 15.36 18.29 0.03
N ARG A 139 16.68 18.34 -0.21
CA ARG A 139 17.68 18.58 0.84
C ARG A 139 17.44 19.87 1.62
N ASP A 140 16.93 20.92 0.97
CA ASP A 140 16.75 22.24 1.59
C ASP A 140 15.65 22.27 2.66
N ILE A 141 14.73 21.31 2.64
CA ILE A 141 13.64 21.17 3.60
C ILE A 141 13.78 19.93 4.48
N PHE A 142 14.82 19.13 4.28
CA PHE A 142 14.92 17.77 4.83
C PHE A 142 14.78 17.71 6.34
N ASP A 143 15.61 18.46 7.07
CA ASP A 143 15.60 18.39 8.52
C ASP A 143 14.38 19.08 9.14
N ASN A 144 14.02 20.30 8.67
CA ASN A 144 12.88 21.02 9.17
C ASN A 144 11.56 20.25 8.96
N PHE A 145 11.41 19.62 7.80
CA PHE A 145 10.23 18.81 7.49
C PHE A 145 10.17 17.57 8.39
N LEU A 146 11.30 16.88 8.58
CA LEU A 146 11.34 15.69 9.44
C LEU A 146 11.09 16.01 10.91
N ASP A 147 11.58 17.14 11.39
CA ASP A 147 11.32 17.61 12.76
C ASP A 147 9.81 17.84 12.98
N ALA A 148 9.16 18.59 12.08
CA ALA A 148 7.73 18.85 12.16
C ALA A 148 6.91 17.56 12.01
N LEU A 149 7.26 16.68 11.04
CA LEU A 149 6.63 15.37 10.86
C LEU A 149 6.76 14.52 12.12
N SER A 150 7.95 14.50 12.73
CA SER A 150 8.23 13.71 13.94
C SER A 150 7.35 14.14 15.12
N GLN A 151 7.14 15.44 15.30
CA GLN A 151 6.29 15.97 16.36
C GLN A 151 4.84 15.52 16.18
N LYS A 152 4.29 15.61 14.96
CA LYS A 152 2.92 15.17 14.68
C LYS A 152 2.76 13.64 14.82
N VAL A 153 3.74 12.85 14.36
CA VAL A 153 3.67 11.38 14.49
C VAL A 153 3.79 10.95 15.96
N LYS A 154 4.61 11.63 16.77
CA LYS A 154 4.69 11.39 18.24
C LYS A 154 3.39 11.67 18.98
N ALA A 155 2.57 12.57 18.46
CA ALA A 155 1.28 12.91 19.07
C ALA A 155 0.20 11.84 18.82
N LEU A 156 0.42 10.92 17.86
CA LEU A 156 -0.51 9.83 17.60
C LEU A 156 -0.50 8.83 18.75
N LYS A 157 -1.68 8.56 19.32
CA LYS A 157 -1.86 7.65 20.45
C LYS A 157 -1.90 6.20 19.97
N LEU A 158 -0.88 5.45 20.35
CA LEU A 158 -0.83 3.99 20.17
C LEU A 158 -1.55 3.32 21.36
N GLY A 159 -2.54 2.48 21.11
CA GLY A 159 -3.33 1.88 22.18
C GLY A 159 -4.32 0.82 21.71
N ASP A 160 -5.20 0.42 22.61
CA ASP A 160 -6.25 -0.57 22.35
C ASP A 160 -7.09 -0.15 21.13
N PRO A 161 -7.23 -1.01 20.09
CA PRO A 161 -8.04 -0.71 18.92
C PRO A 161 -9.54 -0.56 19.22
N LEU A 162 -10.03 -0.98 20.39
CA LEU A 162 -11.41 -0.77 20.84
C LEU A 162 -11.59 0.53 21.63
N ASP A 163 -10.52 1.20 22.01
CA ASP A 163 -10.56 2.55 22.62
C ASP A 163 -10.64 3.60 21.51
N GLU A 164 -11.77 4.30 21.42
CA GLU A 164 -12.00 5.37 20.43
C GLU A 164 -10.99 6.53 20.51
N THR A 165 -10.26 6.63 21.62
CA THR A 165 -9.18 7.63 21.78
C THR A 165 -7.84 7.17 21.21
N SER A 166 -7.71 5.93 20.75
CA SER A 166 -6.51 5.40 20.11
C SER A 166 -6.47 5.76 18.62
N ASP A 167 -5.34 6.30 18.15
CA ASP A 167 -5.11 6.59 16.73
C ASP A 167 -4.54 5.40 15.98
N ILE A 168 -3.75 4.57 16.68
CA ILE A 168 -3.01 3.43 16.10
C ILE A 168 -3.23 2.20 17.00
N GLY A 169 -3.69 1.12 16.40
CA GLY A 169 -3.86 -0.17 17.08
C GLY A 169 -2.68 -1.13 16.87
N THR A 170 -2.95 -2.42 17.02
CA THR A 170 -1.97 -3.51 16.90
C THR A 170 -1.70 -3.92 15.45
N ILE A 171 -0.56 -4.51 15.19
CA ILE A 171 -0.27 -5.29 13.97
C ILE A 171 -1.16 -6.54 13.97
N ILE A 172 -1.55 -7.00 12.78
CA ILE A 172 -2.59 -8.02 12.58
C ILE A 172 -2.29 -9.37 13.25
N ASN A 173 -1.02 -9.80 13.29
CA ASN A 173 -0.58 -11.06 13.86
C ASN A 173 0.90 -11.05 14.25
N GLU A 174 1.33 -12.06 15.00
CA GLU A 174 2.72 -12.21 15.48
C GLU A 174 3.74 -12.27 14.34
N LYS A 175 3.46 -13.01 13.28
CA LYS A 175 4.37 -13.15 12.14
C LYS A 175 4.69 -11.80 11.50
N GLN A 176 3.66 -10.98 11.29
CA GLN A 176 3.81 -9.64 10.70
C GLN A 176 4.48 -8.68 11.70
N PHE A 177 4.14 -8.77 12.98
CA PHE A 177 4.79 -7.98 14.03
C PHE A 177 6.30 -8.27 14.09
N ASN A 178 6.68 -9.54 14.13
CA ASN A 178 8.08 -9.94 14.14
C ASN A 178 8.82 -9.49 12.87
N LYS A 179 8.16 -9.53 11.71
CA LYS A 179 8.69 -8.97 10.46
C LYS A 179 8.99 -7.48 10.59
N VAL A 180 8.04 -6.69 11.11
CA VAL A 180 8.20 -5.24 11.32
C VAL A 180 9.36 -4.97 12.29
N CYS A 181 9.38 -5.66 13.44
CA CYS A 181 10.46 -5.54 14.42
C CYS A 181 11.84 -5.89 13.82
N GLY A 182 11.90 -6.90 12.95
CA GLY A 182 13.14 -7.27 12.26
C GLY A 182 13.69 -6.16 11.36
N TYR A 183 12.83 -5.43 10.65
CA TYR A 183 13.24 -4.26 9.86
C TYR A 183 13.67 -3.09 10.74
N VAL A 184 12.96 -2.85 11.85
CA VAL A 184 13.34 -1.80 12.80
C VAL A 184 14.71 -2.11 13.40
N ASP A 185 14.94 -3.34 13.85
CA ASP A 185 16.24 -3.78 14.40
C ASP A 185 17.38 -3.66 13.38
N GLU A 186 17.13 -4.03 12.11
CA GLU A 186 18.08 -3.83 11.01
C GLU A 186 18.46 -2.35 10.86
N GLY A 187 17.45 -1.46 10.87
CA GLY A 187 17.66 -0.01 10.76
C GLY A 187 18.45 0.56 11.93
N LEU A 188 18.15 0.11 13.16
CA LEU A 188 18.86 0.54 14.36
C LEU A 188 20.34 0.11 14.39
N LYS A 189 20.69 -0.99 13.73
CA LYS A 189 22.08 -1.48 13.61
C LYS A 189 22.90 -0.78 12.53
N ARG A 190 22.28 0.01 11.67
CA ARG A 190 22.98 0.77 10.63
C ARG A 190 23.44 2.12 11.16
N HIS A 191 24.75 2.30 11.30
CA HIS A 191 25.35 3.52 11.84
C HIS A 191 25.07 4.77 10.98
N GLU A 192 24.85 4.61 9.68
CA GLU A 192 24.56 5.69 8.75
C GLU A 192 23.11 6.17 8.83
N ALA A 193 22.20 5.30 9.30
CA ALA A 193 20.81 5.65 9.49
C ALA A 193 20.61 6.51 10.73
N ARG A 194 19.90 7.63 10.61
CA ARG A 194 19.46 8.43 11.74
C ARG A 194 18.04 8.01 12.13
N VAL A 195 17.85 7.59 13.38
CA VAL A 195 16.50 7.39 13.94
C VAL A 195 15.94 8.77 14.30
N VAL A 196 14.86 9.17 13.61
CA VAL A 196 14.17 10.43 13.88
C VAL A 196 13.21 10.25 15.05
N ILE A 197 12.42 9.19 15.02
CA ILE A 197 11.53 8.73 16.10
C ILE A 197 11.36 7.22 16.08
N GLY A 198 10.83 6.67 17.16
CA GLY A 198 10.42 5.28 17.24
C GLY A 198 11.54 4.33 17.70
N GLY A 199 11.50 3.12 17.21
CA GLY A 199 12.36 2.02 17.58
C GLY A 199 11.58 0.75 17.87
N LEU A 200 12.23 -0.19 18.57
CA LEU A 200 11.59 -1.44 18.98
C LEU A 200 10.51 -1.17 20.05
N PRO A 201 9.45 -1.99 20.10
CA PRO A 201 8.42 -1.88 21.10
C PRO A 201 8.98 -2.08 22.51
N PRO A 202 8.35 -1.48 23.55
CA PRO A 202 8.78 -1.64 24.92
C PRO A 202 8.61 -3.10 25.38
N LYS A 203 9.47 -3.53 26.29
CA LYS A 203 9.42 -4.88 26.86
C LYS A 203 8.51 -4.96 28.09
N GLU A 204 8.05 -3.83 28.60
CA GLU A 204 7.22 -3.71 29.79
C GLU A 204 6.07 -2.73 29.57
N GLY A 205 5.03 -2.85 30.40
CA GLY A 205 3.85 -1.99 30.32
C GLY A 205 2.80 -2.46 29.32
N PRO A 206 1.66 -1.76 29.19
CA PRO A 206 0.50 -2.21 28.42
C PRO A 206 0.81 -2.51 26.93
N LEU A 207 1.74 -1.80 26.33
CA LEU A 207 2.12 -2.00 24.94
C LEU A 207 3.00 -3.26 24.71
N SER A 208 3.49 -3.90 25.80
CA SER A 208 4.20 -5.19 25.68
C SER A 208 3.27 -6.39 25.63
N GLU A 209 1.98 -6.21 25.96
CA GLU A 209 0.99 -7.29 26.03
C GLU A 209 0.27 -7.55 24.69
N GLY A 210 0.69 -6.85 23.61
CA GLY A 210 0.12 -7.00 22.26
C GLY A 210 1.12 -6.72 21.16
N TYR A 211 0.69 -6.86 19.92
CA TYR A 211 1.53 -6.63 18.73
C TYR A 211 1.63 -5.14 18.38
N TYR A 212 1.99 -4.31 19.33
CA TYR A 212 2.12 -2.85 19.16
C TYR A 212 3.46 -2.47 18.55
N ALA A 213 3.47 -2.12 17.27
CA ALA A 213 4.66 -1.60 16.59
C ALA A 213 4.72 -0.07 16.71
N ILE A 214 5.83 0.45 17.24
CA ILE A 214 6.03 1.89 17.39
C ILE A 214 6.23 2.55 16.02
N PRO A 215 5.51 3.63 15.68
CA PRO A 215 5.79 4.42 14.49
C PRO A 215 7.25 4.85 14.46
N THR A 216 7.96 4.40 13.44
CA THR A 216 9.42 4.58 13.35
C THR A 216 9.78 5.29 12.04
N ILE A 217 10.59 6.35 12.15
CA ILE A 217 11.10 7.11 11.01
C ILE A 217 12.62 7.03 11.00
N PHE A 218 13.16 6.49 9.92
CA PHE A 218 14.60 6.50 9.64
C PHE A 218 14.92 7.55 8.59
N ALA A 219 15.92 8.39 8.86
CA ALA A 219 16.50 9.34 7.92
C ALA A 219 17.90 8.89 7.46
N ASN A 220 18.43 9.52 6.41
CA ASN A 220 19.71 9.19 5.79
C ASN A 220 19.75 7.73 5.29
N VAL A 221 18.64 7.24 4.81
CA VAL A 221 18.50 5.89 4.24
C VAL A 221 18.92 5.93 2.77
N ALA A 222 19.80 5.03 2.34
CA ALA A 222 20.09 4.89 0.93
C ALA A 222 18.97 4.13 0.20
N ASN A 223 18.67 4.53 -1.05
CA ASN A 223 17.55 3.98 -1.82
C ASN A 223 17.71 2.49 -2.16
N ASP A 224 18.92 1.96 -2.12
CA ASP A 224 19.24 0.55 -2.35
C ASP A 224 19.17 -0.33 -1.10
N TRP A 225 19.00 0.26 0.09
CA TRP A 225 18.86 -0.52 1.31
C TRP A 225 17.55 -1.31 1.34
N ARG A 226 17.60 -2.44 2.00
CA ARG A 226 16.44 -3.32 2.15
C ARG A 226 15.23 -2.59 2.76
N LEU A 227 15.46 -1.69 3.73
CA LEU A 227 14.42 -0.84 4.32
C LEU A 227 13.68 0.04 3.28
N ALA A 228 14.38 0.50 2.22
CA ALA A 228 13.81 1.30 1.15
C ALA A 228 13.26 0.45 0.00
N ARG A 229 13.70 -0.79 -0.15
CA ARG A 229 13.37 -1.67 -1.28
C ARG A 229 12.20 -2.62 -1.00
N GLU A 230 12.08 -3.13 0.22
CA GLU A 230 11.10 -4.16 0.54
C GLU A 230 9.86 -3.59 1.24
N GLU A 231 8.72 -4.21 1.02
CA GLU A 231 7.47 -3.89 1.70
C GLU A 231 7.51 -4.38 3.15
N ILE A 232 7.53 -3.44 4.08
CA ILE A 232 7.54 -3.75 5.52
C ILE A 232 6.13 -4.11 5.99
N PHE A 233 5.11 -3.39 5.49
CA PHE A 233 3.70 -3.52 5.86
C PHE A 233 3.47 -3.26 7.34
N GLY A 234 4.05 -2.16 7.83
CA GLY A 234 4.03 -1.70 9.22
C GLY A 234 4.45 -0.24 9.31
N PRO A 235 4.38 0.40 10.50
CA PRO A 235 4.54 1.83 10.67
C PRO A 235 6.03 2.28 10.63
N VAL A 236 6.74 1.89 9.57
CA VAL A 236 8.15 2.23 9.34
C VAL A 236 8.28 3.06 8.07
N LEU A 237 8.64 4.33 8.23
CA LEU A 237 8.89 5.30 7.17
C LEU A 237 10.39 5.50 6.99
N VAL A 238 10.86 5.52 5.74
CA VAL A 238 12.25 5.88 5.42
C VAL A 238 12.30 7.19 4.68
N ALA A 239 13.16 8.11 5.12
CA ALA A 239 13.38 9.40 4.50
C ALA A 239 14.72 9.43 3.76
N ILE A 240 14.66 9.81 2.49
CA ILE A 240 15.77 9.85 1.55
C ILE A 240 15.89 11.28 1.00
N SER A 241 17.08 11.85 1.05
CA SER A 241 17.33 13.19 0.52
C SER A 241 17.59 13.16 -0.97
N TRP A 242 17.12 14.20 -1.70
CA TRP A 242 17.40 14.42 -3.12
C TRP A 242 17.70 15.89 -3.39
N THR A 243 18.31 16.19 -4.56
CA THR A 243 18.76 17.55 -4.89
C THR A 243 18.18 18.11 -6.19
N ASP A 244 17.85 17.25 -7.16
CA ASP A 244 17.21 17.68 -8.40
C ASP A 244 16.03 16.78 -8.77
N GLU A 245 15.09 17.31 -9.56
CA GLU A 245 13.85 16.64 -9.93
C GLU A 245 14.08 15.31 -10.65
N ALA A 246 15.08 15.25 -11.52
CA ALA A 246 15.38 14.04 -12.28
C ALA A 246 15.88 12.93 -11.36
N ASP A 247 16.67 13.27 -10.35
CA ASP A 247 17.17 12.33 -9.35
C ASP A 247 16.01 11.79 -8.46
N ALA A 248 15.12 12.68 -8.01
CA ALA A 248 13.93 12.27 -7.25
C ALA A 248 13.06 11.27 -8.04
N ILE A 249 12.82 11.55 -9.32
CA ILE A 249 12.04 10.67 -10.20
C ILE A 249 12.77 9.34 -10.43
N ARG A 250 14.10 9.38 -10.67
CA ARG A 250 14.93 8.18 -10.82
C ARG A 250 14.84 7.30 -9.56
N MET A 251 15.00 7.88 -8.36
CA MET A 251 14.91 7.16 -7.08
C MET A 251 13.50 6.61 -6.86
N ALA A 252 12.46 7.36 -7.19
CA ALA A 252 11.07 6.91 -7.08
C ALA A 252 10.82 5.67 -7.95
N ASN A 253 11.33 5.70 -9.19
CA ASN A 253 11.18 4.63 -10.17
C ASN A 253 12.09 3.43 -9.93
N ASP A 254 13.19 3.61 -9.21
CA ASP A 254 14.11 2.53 -8.86
C ASP A 254 13.49 1.64 -7.76
N SER A 255 12.53 0.85 -8.16
CA SER A 255 11.79 -0.11 -7.34
C SER A 255 11.19 -1.21 -8.21
N HIS A 256 11.03 -2.39 -7.63
CA HIS A 256 10.26 -3.48 -8.26
C HIS A 256 8.74 -3.27 -8.18
N TYR A 257 8.32 -2.33 -7.34
CA TYR A 257 6.94 -1.96 -7.13
C TYR A 257 6.53 -0.77 -8.00
N GLY A 258 5.25 -0.55 -8.18
CA GLY A 258 4.69 0.54 -8.96
C GLY A 258 3.18 0.65 -8.77
N LEU A 259 2.69 0.49 -7.51
CA LEU A 259 1.25 0.61 -7.24
C LEU A 259 0.86 2.07 -7.09
N ALA A 260 1.36 2.74 -6.06
CA ALA A 260 0.99 4.11 -5.75
C ALA A 260 2.23 5.01 -5.66
N ALA A 261 2.01 6.32 -5.80
CA ALA A 261 2.97 7.37 -5.53
C ALA A 261 2.22 8.65 -5.13
N TYR A 262 2.92 9.53 -4.41
CA TYR A 262 2.41 10.80 -3.93
C TYR A 262 3.39 11.92 -4.33
N VAL A 263 2.87 13.03 -4.82
CA VAL A 263 3.67 14.19 -5.24
C VAL A 263 3.11 15.45 -4.61
N TRP A 264 3.99 16.24 -3.99
CA TRP A 264 3.63 17.42 -3.22
C TRP A 264 4.39 18.63 -3.72
N SER A 265 3.70 19.62 -4.26
CA SER A 265 4.26 20.89 -4.76
C SER A 265 3.14 21.91 -4.95
N HIS A 266 3.39 23.19 -4.66
CA HIS A 266 2.50 24.28 -5.03
C HIS A 266 2.47 24.53 -6.54
N ASP A 267 3.58 24.27 -7.25
CA ASP A 267 3.63 24.32 -8.70
C ASP A 267 2.94 23.08 -9.30
N ILE A 268 1.70 23.26 -9.71
CA ILE A 268 0.90 22.18 -10.32
C ILE A 268 1.53 21.64 -11.60
N GLY A 269 2.23 22.49 -12.38
CA GLY A 269 2.94 22.08 -13.59
C GLY A 269 4.07 21.11 -13.27
N ARG A 270 4.86 21.42 -12.24
CA ARG A 270 5.91 20.54 -11.69
C ARG A 270 5.32 19.23 -11.16
N ALA A 271 4.31 19.35 -10.31
CA ALA A 271 3.67 18.17 -9.72
C ALA A 271 3.11 17.21 -10.79
N LEU A 272 2.49 17.72 -11.83
CA LEU A 272 1.97 16.92 -12.94
C LEU A 272 3.10 16.31 -13.79
N ARG A 273 4.18 17.03 -14.08
CA ARG A 273 5.34 16.45 -14.78
C ARG A 273 5.93 15.28 -14.01
N ALA A 274 6.15 15.46 -12.70
CA ALA A 274 6.65 14.40 -11.83
C ALA A 274 5.69 13.22 -11.78
N ALA A 275 4.39 13.47 -11.59
CA ALA A 275 3.36 12.43 -11.58
C ALA A 275 3.32 11.61 -12.88
N HIS A 276 3.51 12.24 -14.03
CA HIS A 276 3.57 11.55 -15.33
C HIS A 276 4.85 10.76 -15.55
N ALA A 277 5.95 11.18 -14.91
CA ALA A 277 7.25 10.51 -15.04
C ALA A 277 7.41 9.32 -14.07
N ILE A 278 6.60 9.25 -13.00
CA ILE A 278 6.64 8.15 -12.05
C ILE A 278 5.97 6.91 -12.63
N GLU A 279 6.62 5.76 -12.47
CA GLU A 279 6.13 4.45 -12.91
C GLU A 279 5.24 3.80 -11.85
N ALA A 280 4.15 4.48 -11.48
CA ALA A 280 3.11 3.97 -10.60
C ALA A 280 1.73 4.08 -11.28
N GLY A 281 0.86 3.12 -10.99
CA GLY A 281 -0.48 3.09 -11.59
C GLY A 281 -1.47 4.04 -10.95
N TRP A 282 -1.23 4.41 -9.68
CA TRP A 282 -2.03 5.34 -8.90
C TRP A 282 -1.15 6.45 -8.36
N VAL A 283 -1.21 7.63 -8.96
CA VAL A 283 -0.42 8.80 -8.51
C VAL A 283 -1.37 9.87 -8.00
N GLN A 284 -1.17 10.30 -6.76
CA GLN A 284 -1.89 11.38 -6.13
C GLN A 284 -1.02 12.63 -6.08
N VAL A 285 -1.60 13.79 -6.42
CA VAL A 285 -0.94 15.08 -6.36
C VAL A 285 -1.61 15.90 -5.26
N ASN A 286 -0.82 16.38 -4.31
CA ASN A 286 -1.28 17.17 -3.17
C ASN A 286 -2.40 16.52 -2.35
N GLN A 287 -2.38 15.19 -2.30
CA GLN A 287 -3.36 14.38 -1.59
C GLN A 287 -2.73 13.11 -1.06
N GLY A 288 -2.99 12.76 0.22
CA GLY A 288 -2.50 11.52 0.86
C GLY A 288 -3.54 10.42 0.99
N LEU A 289 -4.82 10.77 0.87
CA LEU A 289 -5.98 9.87 1.02
C LEU A 289 -7.00 10.09 -0.09
N GLY A 290 -7.85 9.11 -0.26
CA GLY A 290 -9.00 9.19 -1.13
C GLY A 290 -8.87 8.27 -2.34
N GLN A 291 -9.89 7.46 -2.50
CA GLN A 291 -10.19 6.71 -3.73
C GLN A 291 -11.61 7.06 -4.11
N SER A 292 -11.81 7.58 -5.31
CA SER A 292 -13.15 7.83 -5.81
C SER A 292 -13.62 6.61 -6.59
N PRO A 293 -14.86 6.14 -6.37
CA PRO A 293 -15.46 5.07 -7.19
C PRO A 293 -15.43 5.43 -8.67
N GLY A 294 -15.11 4.47 -9.53
CA GLY A 294 -15.09 4.67 -10.99
C GLY A 294 -13.71 5.03 -11.56
N HIS A 295 -12.73 5.36 -10.75
CA HIS A 295 -11.37 5.50 -11.24
C HIS A 295 -10.70 4.14 -11.48
N SER A 296 -9.89 4.07 -12.53
CA SER A 296 -9.06 2.91 -12.79
C SER A 296 -8.01 2.75 -11.70
N TYR A 297 -7.90 1.55 -11.14
CA TYR A 297 -6.93 1.21 -10.12
C TYR A 297 -6.07 0.02 -10.58
N GLY A 298 -4.79 0.04 -10.24
CA GLY A 298 -3.85 -1.01 -10.60
C GLY A 298 -2.43 -0.47 -10.63
N GLY A 299 -1.44 -1.36 -10.71
CA GLY A 299 -0.03 -0.99 -10.68
C GLY A 299 0.71 -1.28 -11.97
N TYR A 300 1.96 -0.80 -12.04
CA TYR A 300 2.98 -1.17 -13.03
C TYR A 300 3.96 -2.20 -12.45
N LYS A 301 4.84 -2.72 -13.30
CA LYS A 301 5.95 -3.63 -12.94
C LYS A 301 5.46 -4.98 -12.40
N LYS A 302 6.10 -5.53 -11.36
CA LYS A 302 5.77 -6.86 -10.81
C LYS A 302 4.47 -6.89 -9.99
N ARG A 303 3.53 -5.94 -10.24
CA ARG A 303 2.50 -5.66 -9.26
C ARG A 303 1.07 -5.97 -9.64
N SER A 304 0.76 -5.91 -10.90
CA SER A 304 -0.62 -6.08 -11.32
C SER A 304 -0.67 -6.78 -12.66
N ALA A 305 -1.30 -7.93 -12.68
CA ALA A 305 -1.97 -8.39 -13.88
C ALA A 305 -3.37 -7.76 -13.83
N ALA A 306 -3.44 -6.46 -14.18
CA ALA A 306 -4.65 -5.69 -14.04
C ALA A 306 -5.80 -6.27 -14.86
N SER A 307 -6.99 -6.18 -14.29
CA SER A 307 -8.23 -6.34 -15.01
C SER A 307 -8.31 -5.37 -16.19
N SER A 308 -9.02 -5.77 -17.21
CA SER A 308 -9.17 -5.14 -18.51
C SER A 308 -9.58 -3.67 -18.53
N HIS A 309 -10.08 -3.08 -17.42
CA HIS A 309 -10.56 -1.70 -17.38
C HIS A 309 -9.45 -0.66 -17.17
N SER A 310 -8.37 -0.98 -16.43
CA SER A 310 -7.29 -0.01 -16.16
C SER A 310 -6.26 0.08 -17.29
N LYS A 311 -6.06 -0.99 -18.08
CA LYS A 311 -5.08 -1.00 -19.18
C LYS A 311 -5.50 -0.20 -20.41
N GLY A 312 -6.79 0.01 -20.62
CA GLY A 312 -7.30 0.76 -21.76
C GLY A 312 -6.98 2.26 -21.68
N CYS A 313 -7.17 2.88 -20.52
CA CYS A 313 -7.00 4.32 -20.35
C CYS A 313 -5.53 4.74 -20.27
N SER A 314 -4.68 4.00 -19.54
CA SER A 314 -3.26 4.35 -19.37
C SER A 314 -2.41 4.09 -20.63
N ARG A 315 -2.76 3.07 -21.46
CA ARG A 315 -2.08 2.84 -22.74
C ARG A 315 -2.51 3.83 -23.82
N ALA A 316 -3.78 4.29 -23.82
CA ALA A 316 -4.25 5.28 -24.77
C ALA A 316 -3.53 6.64 -24.56
N THR A 317 -3.31 7.07 -23.32
CA THR A 317 -2.55 8.29 -23.00
C THR A 317 -1.07 8.20 -23.34
N ARG A 318 -0.43 7.02 -23.24
CA ARG A 318 0.97 6.85 -23.68
C ARG A 318 1.12 6.75 -25.21
N ARG A 319 0.22 6.11 -25.93
CA ARG A 319 0.30 5.98 -27.39
C ARG A 319 0.01 7.29 -28.13
N GLY A 320 -0.74 8.20 -27.55
CA GLY A 320 -1.00 9.53 -28.15
C GLY A 320 0.17 10.50 -28.09
N ARG A 321 1.28 10.17 -27.36
CA ARG A 321 2.45 11.04 -27.23
C ARG A 321 3.64 10.69 -28.14
N THR A 322 3.66 9.53 -28.78
CA THR A 322 4.78 9.12 -29.66
C THR A 322 4.62 9.48 -31.12
N SER A 323 3.60 10.22 -31.51
CA SER A 323 3.36 10.58 -32.92
C SER A 323 3.19 12.08 -33.15
N ARG A 324 4.01 12.93 -32.49
CA ARG A 324 4.24 14.32 -32.95
C ARG A 324 5.66 14.75 -32.58
N SER A 325 6.61 14.31 -33.37
CA SER A 325 7.89 14.99 -33.61
C SER A 325 8.22 14.81 -35.10
N THR A 326 7.76 15.67 -35.88
CA THR A 326 8.37 16.21 -37.10
C THR A 326 8.03 17.68 -37.19
#